data_7d37d590d5b850550bc053984273942d
#
_entry.id   7d37d590d5b850550bc053984273942d
#
_cell.length_a   1.000
_cell.length_b   1.000
_cell.length_c   1.000
_cell.angle_alpha   90.00
_cell.angle_beta   90.00
_cell.angle_gamma   90.00
#
_symmetry.space_group_name_H-M   'P 1'
#
loop_
_entity.id
_entity.type
_entity.pdbx_description
1 polymer ?
#
loop_
_entity_poly.entity_id
_entity_poly.type
_entity_poly.pdbx_seq_one_letter_code
_entity_poly.pdbx_strand_id
1 'polypeptide(L)'
;MSEHINNVSRRKEALKEVIKRLHAGETVEDLKSEFGHAIQGATAGDIADAERALISDGVSVGEIQRLCDLHVAVFRDSLDEEPAPESLPGHPVFTFRMENEVTMRLLEAMEDTLLDWQDGEKGALESLKSQSVNLAAIEKHYSRKENLLFPFLEKKNFEGPSQVMWGVDNEIRTQIKQFRNYILGDSPDPEEAFDLFESLATNIREMV
;
A
#
# COMPACT_ATOMS: atom_id res chain seq x y z
N MET A 1 -32.19 -15.21 -11.07
CA MET A 1 -31.62 -13.89 -11.40
C MET A 1 -31.86 -12.84 -10.29
N SER A 2 -33.03 -12.76 -9.67
CA SER A 2 -33.29 -11.72 -8.64
C SER A 2 -32.53 -11.94 -7.30
N GLU A 3 -32.28 -13.18 -6.88
CA GLU A 3 -31.54 -13.47 -5.64
C GLU A 3 -30.03 -13.11 -5.74
N HIS A 4 -29.42 -13.30 -6.90
CA HIS A 4 -28.01 -12.93 -7.12
C HIS A 4 -27.81 -11.40 -7.07
N ILE A 5 -28.73 -10.65 -7.68
CA ILE A 5 -28.70 -9.18 -7.66
C ILE A 5 -28.92 -8.66 -6.24
N ASN A 6 -29.80 -9.29 -5.46
CA ASN A 6 -30.05 -8.92 -4.06
C ASN A 6 -28.85 -9.19 -3.15
N ASN A 7 -28.11 -10.28 -3.40
CA ASN A 7 -26.90 -10.61 -2.63
C ASN A 7 -25.75 -9.65 -2.90
N VAL A 8 -25.52 -9.29 -4.16
CA VAL A 8 -24.48 -8.33 -4.56
C VAL A 8 -24.77 -6.94 -3.97
N SER A 9 -26.02 -6.48 -4.05
CA SER A 9 -26.40 -5.19 -3.48
C SER A 9 -26.27 -5.16 -1.95
N ARG A 10 -26.66 -6.24 -1.25
CA ARG A 10 -26.50 -6.36 0.22
C ARG A 10 -25.04 -6.37 0.62
N ARG A 11 -24.18 -7.09 -0.11
CA ARG A 11 -22.74 -7.10 0.16
C ARG A 11 -22.14 -5.72 0.01
N LYS A 12 -22.44 -5.01 -1.07
CA LYS A 12 -21.98 -3.64 -1.30
C LYS A 12 -22.35 -2.70 -0.16
N GLU A 13 -23.59 -2.73 0.30
CA GLU A 13 -24.02 -1.92 1.44
C GLU A 13 -23.31 -2.31 2.74
N ALA A 14 -23.08 -3.60 2.97
CA ALA A 14 -22.33 -4.07 4.14
C ALA A 14 -20.87 -3.62 4.10
N LEU A 15 -20.19 -3.72 2.94
CA LEU A 15 -18.81 -3.25 2.78
C LEU A 15 -18.71 -1.72 2.96
N LYS A 16 -19.67 -0.97 2.42
CA LYS A 16 -19.76 0.46 2.63
C LYS A 16 -19.91 0.82 4.13
N GLU A 17 -20.73 0.07 4.86
CA GLU A 17 -20.89 0.27 6.30
C GLU A 17 -19.61 -0.09 7.07
N VAL A 18 -18.92 -1.17 6.70
CA VAL A 18 -17.60 -1.53 7.26
C VAL A 18 -16.61 -0.38 7.11
N ILE A 19 -16.44 0.13 5.90
CA ILE A 19 -15.51 1.23 5.63
C ILE A 19 -15.90 2.49 6.41
N LYS A 20 -17.18 2.83 6.45
CA LYS A 20 -17.69 3.98 7.19
C LYS A 20 -17.45 3.90 8.69
N ARG A 21 -17.66 2.73 9.30
CA ARG A 21 -17.44 2.49 10.74
C ARG A 21 -15.94 2.46 11.07
N LEU A 22 -15.13 1.94 10.16
CA LEU A 22 -13.68 2.02 10.27
C LEU A 22 -13.19 3.48 10.28
N HIS A 23 -13.76 4.33 9.42
CA HIS A 23 -13.52 5.78 9.44
C HIS A 23 -14.00 6.47 10.73
N ALA A 24 -15.01 5.91 11.39
CA ALA A 24 -15.47 6.38 12.69
C ALA A 24 -14.57 5.92 13.86
N GLY A 25 -13.53 5.12 13.60
CA GLY A 25 -12.54 4.67 14.58
C GLY A 25 -12.86 3.33 15.24
N GLU A 26 -13.76 2.52 14.67
CA GLU A 26 -13.99 1.15 15.16
C GLU A 26 -12.81 0.25 14.81
N THR A 27 -12.58 -0.78 15.66
CA THR A 27 -11.44 -1.67 15.48
C THR A 27 -11.64 -2.67 14.34
N VAL A 28 -10.53 -3.09 13.71
CA VAL A 28 -10.52 -4.11 12.67
C VAL A 28 -11.12 -5.42 13.17
N GLU A 29 -10.83 -5.80 14.42
CA GLU A 29 -11.30 -7.03 15.06
C GLU A 29 -12.82 -7.04 15.23
N ASP A 30 -13.40 -5.93 15.70
CA ASP A 30 -14.85 -5.80 15.89
C ASP A 30 -15.57 -5.89 14.55
N LEU A 31 -15.07 -5.21 13.53
CA LEU A 31 -15.63 -5.21 12.19
C LEU A 31 -15.52 -6.59 11.52
N LYS A 32 -14.38 -7.28 11.63
CA LYS A 32 -14.23 -8.66 11.16
C LYS A 32 -15.18 -9.62 11.86
N SER A 33 -15.42 -9.45 13.16
CA SER A 33 -16.36 -10.27 13.91
C SER A 33 -17.81 -10.09 13.47
N GLU A 34 -18.24 -8.86 13.21
CA GLU A 34 -19.62 -8.54 12.85
C GLU A 34 -19.94 -8.78 11.37
N PHE A 35 -19.02 -8.38 10.49
CA PHE A 35 -19.20 -8.40 9.04
C PHE A 35 -18.42 -9.52 8.35
N GLY A 36 -17.93 -10.52 9.08
CA GLY A 36 -17.03 -11.56 8.56
C GLY A 36 -17.48 -12.18 7.23
N HIS A 37 -18.77 -12.48 7.05
CA HIS A 37 -19.30 -13.02 5.79
C HIS A 37 -19.31 -12.02 4.63
N ALA A 38 -19.40 -10.71 4.89
CA ALA A 38 -19.33 -9.68 3.85
C ALA A 38 -17.89 -9.38 3.47
N ILE A 39 -16.99 -9.43 4.44
CA ILE A 39 -15.54 -9.23 4.26
C ILE A 39 -14.94 -10.44 3.57
N GLN A 40 -15.24 -11.65 4.06
CA GLN A 40 -14.78 -12.90 3.45
C GLN A 40 -15.38 -13.07 2.05
N GLY A 41 -14.53 -13.18 1.04
CA GLY A 41 -14.91 -13.26 -0.37
C GLY A 41 -15.28 -11.91 -0.99
N ALA A 42 -14.94 -10.79 -0.36
CA ALA A 42 -14.94 -9.49 -1.02
C ALA A 42 -13.78 -9.41 -2.01
N THR A 43 -14.08 -9.05 -3.23
CA THR A 43 -13.06 -8.80 -4.26
C THR A 43 -12.54 -7.37 -4.18
N ALA A 44 -11.37 -7.11 -4.77
CA ALA A 44 -10.86 -5.75 -4.92
C ALA A 44 -11.86 -4.82 -5.64
N GLY A 45 -12.64 -5.39 -6.58
CA GLY A 45 -13.73 -4.68 -7.26
C GLY A 45 -14.87 -4.27 -6.33
N ASP A 46 -15.28 -5.16 -5.42
CA ASP A 46 -16.34 -4.88 -4.43
C ASP A 46 -15.91 -3.75 -3.47
N ILE A 47 -14.65 -3.76 -3.03
CA ILE A 47 -14.07 -2.74 -2.16
C ILE A 47 -14.03 -1.39 -2.88
N ALA A 48 -13.48 -1.34 -4.08
CA ALA A 48 -13.43 -0.12 -4.90
C ALA A 48 -14.82 0.45 -5.20
N ASP A 49 -15.83 -0.40 -5.37
CA ASP A 49 -17.22 0.02 -5.55
C ASP A 49 -17.81 0.64 -4.28
N ALA A 50 -17.46 0.10 -3.10
CA ALA A 50 -17.90 0.63 -1.82
C ALA A 50 -17.24 2.00 -1.54
N GLU A 51 -15.95 2.14 -1.77
CA GLU A 51 -15.20 3.40 -1.65
C GLU A 51 -15.74 4.47 -2.59
N ARG A 52 -16.02 4.12 -3.83
CA ARG A 52 -16.63 5.03 -4.82
C ARG A 52 -18.00 5.52 -4.38
N ALA A 53 -18.81 4.64 -3.78
CA ALA A 53 -20.08 5.01 -3.23
C ALA A 53 -19.94 5.99 -2.06
N LEU A 54 -18.94 5.81 -1.18
CA LEU A 54 -18.64 6.74 -0.09
C LEU A 54 -18.19 8.12 -0.60
N ILE A 55 -17.34 8.16 -1.63
CA ILE A 55 -16.94 9.42 -2.28
C ILE A 55 -18.17 10.13 -2.85
N SER A 56 -19.09 9.40 -3.50
CA SER A 56 -20.35 9.96 -4.00
C SER A 56 -21.26 10.48 -2.89
N ASP A 57 -21.18 9.91 -1.68
CA ASP A 57 -21.91 10.35 -0.49
C ASP A 57 -21.20 11.53 0.23
N GLY A 58 -20.07 12.02 -0.30
CA GLY A 58 -19.38 13.21 0.20
C GLY A 58 -18.15 12.96 1.07
N VAL A 59 -17.70 11.71 1.23
CA VAL A 59 -16.41 11.40 1.86
C VAL A 59 -15.29 11.86 0.94
N SER A 60 -14.32 12.61 1.48
CA SER A 60 -13.22 13.13 0.65
C SER A 60 -12.24 12.02 0.26
N VAL A 61 -11.64 12.12 -0.92
CA VAL A 61 -10.59 11.20 -1.38
C VAL A 61 -9.43 11.16 -0.38
N GLY A 62 -9.05 12.32 0.19
CA GLY A 62 -7.98 12.39 1.19
C GLY A 62 -8.32 11.69 2.51
N GLU A 63 -9.60 11.53 2.85
CA GLU A 63 -10.03 10.76 4.01
C GLU A 63 -9.93 9.26 3.73
N ILE A 64 -10.37 8.80 2.56
CA ILE A 64 -10.17 7.42 2.09
C ILE A 64 -8.68 7.07 2.09
N GLN A 65 -7.84 7.95 1.57
CA GLN A 65 -6.39 7.77 1.52
C GLN A 65 -5.74 7.60 2.90
N ARG A 66 -6.10 8.43 3.88
CA ARG A 66 -5.55 8.35 5.25
C ARG A 66 -5.85 7.03 5.97
N LEU A 67 -6.86 6.32 5.52
CA LEU A 67 -7.33 5.08 6.12
C LEU A 67 -7.09 3.86 5.21
N CYS A 68 -6.27 4.03 4.16
CA CYS A 68 -5.93 2.98 3.22
C CYS A 68 -5.36 1.74 3.94
N ASP A 69 -4.44 1.93 4.88
CA ASP A 69 -3.82 0.84 5.64
C ASP A 69 -4.84 0.04 6.46
N LEU A 70 -5.84 0.73 7.03
CA LEU A 70 -6.92 0.07 7.76
C LEU A 70 -7.84 -0.72 6.82
N HIS A 71 -8.11 -0.20 5.62
CA HIS A 71 -8.87 -0.93 4.59
C HIS A 71 -8.12 -2.20 4.19
N VAL A 72 -6.82 -2.10 3.91
CA VAL A 72 -5.97 -3.26 3.61
C VAL A 72 -5.99 -4.27 4.75
N ALA A 73 -5.86 -3.84 6.01
CA ALA A 73 -5.88 -4.73 7.17
C ALA A 73 -7.21 -5.50 7.33
N VAL A 74 -8.35 -4.86 7.01
CA VAL A 74 -9.67 -5.51 7.07
C VAL A 74 -9.84 -6.57 5.98
N PHE A 75 -9.40 -6.28 4.76
CA PHE A 75 -9.71 -7.09 3.57
C PHE A 75 -8.55 -8.00 3.13
N ARG A 76 -7.38 -7.93 3.77
CA ARG A 76 -6.17 -8.68 3.40
C ARG A 76 -6.45 -10.16 3.16
N ASP A 77 -7.07 -10.81 4.13
CA ASP A 77 -7.33 -12.25 4.07
C ASP A 77 -8.22 -12.64 2.86
N SER A 78 -9.16 -11.76 2.49
CA SER A 78 -10.05 -11.98 1.34
C SER A 78 -9.36 -11.77 0.00
N LEU A 79 -8.43 -10.82 -0.07
CA LEU A 79 -7.68 -10.52 -1.29
C LEU A 79 -6.63 -11.60 -1.59
N ASP A 80 -6.08 -12.22 -0.54
CA ASP A 80 -5.09 -13.29 -0.66
C ASP A 80 -5.72 -14.63 -1.14
N GLU A 81 -7.03 -14.82 -0.99
CA GLU A 81 -7.74 -16.03 -1.41
C GLU A 81 -8.02 -16.06 -2.94
N GLU A 82 -7.91 -14.95 -3.65
CA GLU A 82 -8.09 -14.94 -5.09
C GLU A 82 -6.91 -15.61 -5.81
N PRO A 83 -7.15 -16.63 -6.67
CA PRO A 83 -6.08 -17.21 -7.46
C PRO A 83 -5.49 -16.14 -8.36
N ALA A 84 -4.20 -15.86 -8.19
CA ALA A 84 -3.47 -14.89 -9.01
C ALA A 84 -3.30 -15.44 -10.44
N PRO A 85 -4.11 -15.00 -11.43
CA PRO A 85 -4.05 -15.54 -12.79
C PRO A 85 -2.76 -15.18 -13.51
N GLU A 86 -1.94 -14.31 -12.93
CA GLU A 86 -0.82 -13.64 -13.58
C GLU A 86 0.55 -14.09 -13.06
N SER A 87 0.69 -15.36 -12.69
CA SER A 87 1.99 -15.93 -12.33
C SER A 87 2.93 -16.15 -13.53
N LEU A 88 2.49 -15.76 -14.74
CA LEU A 88 3.25 -16.00 -15.97
C LEU A 88 4.25 -14.87 -16.24
N PRO A 89 5.55 -15.19 -16.48
CA PRO A 89 6.54 -14.24 -16.92
C PRO A 89 6.07 -13.46 -18.17
N GLY A 90 6.19 -12.14 -18.14
CA GLY A 90 5.73 -11.27 -19.22
C GLY A 90 4.34 -10.62 -19.00
N HIS A 91 3.56 -11.11 -18.03
CA HIS A 91 2.36 -10.41 -17.61
C HIS A 91 2.73 -9.14 -16.79
N PRO A 92 2.07 -7.99 -16.98
CA PRO A 92 2.39 -6.77 -16.22
C PRO A 92 2.36 -6.97 -14.70
N VAL A 93 1.36 -7.67 -14.17
CA VAL A 93 1.23 -7.95 -12.74
C VAL A 93 2.40 -8.79 -12.22
N PHE A 94 2.89 -9.76 -13.01
CA PHE A 94 4.11 -10.51 -12.66
C PHE A 94 5.30 -9.57 -12.45
N THR A 95 5.48 -8.59 -13.34
CA THR A 95 6.58 -7.61 -13.21
C THR A 95 6.42 -6.78 -11.92
N PHE A 96 5.22 -6.29 -11.62
CA PHE A 96 4.96 -5.55 -10.38
C PHE A 96 5.25 -6.39 -9.13
N ARG A 97 4.82 -7.67 -9.11
CA ARG A 97 5.11 -8.59 -8.00
C ARG A 97 6.60 -8.81 -7.80
N MET A 98 7.35 -9.03 -8.89
CA MET A 98 8.80 -9.19 -8.81
C MET A 98 9.50 -7.91 -8.31
N GLU A 99 9.04 -6.74 -8.73
CA GLU A 99 9.54 -5.45 -8.23
C GLU A 99 9.26 -5.27 -6.74
N ASN A 100 8.06 -5.67 -6.30
CA ASN A 100 7.68 -5.69 -4.89
C ASN A 100 8.62 -6.60 -4.07
N GLU A 101 8.85 -7.83 -4.51
CA GLU A 101 9.76 -8.76 -3.82
C GLU A 101 11.19 -8.21 -3.72
N VAL A 102 11.71 -7.58 -4.78
CA VAL A 102 13.03 -6.96 -4.75
C VAL A 102 13.08 -5.80 -3.78
N THR A 103 12.01 -5.00 -3.74
CA THR A 103 11.89 -3.87 -2.80
C THR A 103 11.88 -4.36 -1.36
N MET A 104 11.10 -5.41 -1.04
CA MET A 104 11.04 -5.98 0.31
C MET A 104 12.40 -6.47 0.78
N ARG A 105 13.11 -7.23 -0.05
CA ARG A 105 14.48 -7.70 0.26
C ARG A 105 15.46 -6.54 0.46
N LEU A 106 15.30 -5.45 -0.30
CA LEU A 106 16.14 -4.27 -0.13
C LEU A 106 15.85 -3.58 1.20
N LEU A 107 14.58 -3.47 1.61
CA LEU A 107 14.21 -2.90 2.91
C LEU A 107 14.79 -3.72 4.05
N GLU A 108 14.70 -5.04 4.01
CA GLU A 108 15.31 -5.94 4.99
C GLU A 108 16.83 -5.73 5.07
N ALA A 109 17.53 -5.69 3.93
CA ALA A 109 18.96 -5.45 3.89
C ALA A 109 19.36 -4.04 4.39
N MET A 110 18.50 -3.04 4.22
CA MET A 110 18.74 -1.68 4.75
C MET A 110 18.53 -1.64 6.25
N GLU A 111 17.55 -2.36 6.77
CA GLU A 111 17.28 -2.49 8.20
C GLU A 111 18.49 -3.13 8.92
N ASP A 112 18.99 -4.24 8.39
CA ASP A 112 20.22 -4.89 8.90
C ASP A 112 21.42 -3.93 8.88
N THR A 113 21.60 -3.19 7.79
CA THR A 113 22.70 -2.22 7.64
C THR A 113 22.58 -1.05 8.63
N LEU A 114 21.36 -0.63 8.97
CA LEU A 114 21.11 0.41 9.98
C LEU A 114 21.48 -0.08 11.38
N LEU A 115 21.14 -1.33 11.71
CA LEU A 115 21.55 -1.96 12.98
C LEU A 115 23.08 -2.07 13.07
N ASP A 116 23.74 -2.53 12.00
CA ASP A 116 25.21 -2.57 11.92
C ASP A 116 25.81 -1.18 12.15
N TRP A 117 25.19 -0.12 11.63
CA TRP A 117 25.66 1.23 11.83
C TRP A 117 25.45 1.72 13.27
N GLN A 118 24.32 1.38 13.92
CA GLN A 118 24.10 1.66 15.35
C GLN A 118 25.13 0.95 16.23
N ASP A 119 25.55 -0.26 15.87
CA ASP A 119 26.59 -1.04 16.55
C ASP A 119 28.01 -0.55 16.24
N GLY A 120 28.16 0.47 15.40
CA GLY A 120 29.43 1.11 15.06
C GLY A 120 30.26 0.38 14.00
N GLU A 121 29.64 -0.50 13.22
CA GLU A 121 30.31 -1.24 12.15
C GLU A 121 30.83 -0.30 11.06
N LYS A 122 32.10 -0.48 10.69
CA LYS A 122 32.78 0.37 9.71
C LYS A 122 32.22 0.14 8.31
N GLY A 123 31.85 1.23 7.66
CA GLY A 123 31.35 1.20 6.28
C GLY A 123 29.85 0.96 6.16
N ALA A 124 29.14 0.72 7.26
CA ALA A 124 27.68 0.55 7.24
C ALA A 124 26.96 1.78 6.67
N LEU A 125 27.35 3.00 7.04
CA LEU A 125 26.78 4.22 6.48
C LEU A 125 26.99 4.32 4.96
N GLU A 126 28.17 3.97 4.45
CA GLU A 126 28.43 4.01 2.99
C GLU A 126 27.62 2.92 2.25
N SER A 127 27.45 1.76 2.86
CA SER A 127 26.55 0.72 2.34
C SER A 127 25.11 1.22 2.29
N LEU A 128 24.62 1.86 3.35
CA LEU A 128 23.29 2.44 3.45
C LEU A 128 23.06 3.52 2.37
N LYS A 129 24.03 4.40 2.16
CA LYS A 129 23.99 5.41 1.09
C LYS A 129 23.83 4.75 -0.28
N SER A 130 24.57 3.67 -0.54
CA SER A 130 24.46 2.91 -1.80
C SER A 130 23.10 2.23 -1.94
N GLN A 131 22.59 1.59 -0.88
CA GLN A 131 21.27 0.97 -0.84
C GLN A 131 20.17 2.00 -1.06
N SER A 132 20.28 3.21 -0.52
CA SER A 132 19.32 4.29 -0.70
C SER A 132 19.18 4.74 -2.16
N VAL A 133 20.25 4.63 -2.95
CA VAL A 133 20.20 4.87 -4.41
C VAL A 133 19.38 3.78 -5.10
N ASN A 134 19.53 2.52 -4.67
CA ASN A 134 18.75 1.41 -5.20
C ASN A 134 17.27 1.55 -4.81
N LEU A 135 16.97 1.96 -3.57
CA LEU A 135 15.59 2.19 -3.13
C LEU A 135 14.92 3.30 -3.96
N ALA A 136 15.64 4.35 -4.32
CA ALA A 136 15.09 5.40 -5.18
C ALA A 136 14.66 4.90 -6.57
N ALA A 137 15.12 3.71 -7.00
CA ALA A 137 14.68 3.10 -8.26
C ALA A 137 13.20 2.62 -8.22
N ILE A 138 12.57 2.56 -7.03
CA ILE A 138 11.13 2.31 -6.88
C ILE A 138 10.28 3.33 -7.67
N GLU A 139 10.83 4.50 -7.97
CA GLU A 139 10.23 5.48 -8.85
C GLU A 139 9.79 4.89 -10.20
N LYS A 140 10.56 3.94 -10.73
CA LYS A 140 10.20 3.27 -11.99
C LYS A 140 8.96 2.39 -11.84
N HIS A 141 8.79 1.78 -10.67
CA HIS A 141 7.60 1.01 -10.32
C HIS A 141 6.37 1.92 -10.25
N TYR A 142 6.45 3.00 -9.49
CA TYR A 142 5.36 3.97 -9.35
C TYR A 142 5.01 4.61 -10.69
N SER A 143 6.01 5.06 -11.44
CA SER A 143 5.81 5.63 -12.78
C SER A 143 5.09 4.67 -13.74
N ARG A 144 5.39 3.37 -13.70
CA ARG A 144 4.67 2.37 -14.50
C ARG A 144 3.25 2.18 -14.01
N LYS A 145 3.03 2.10 -12.70
CA LYS A 145 1.72 2.01 -12.07
C LYS A 145 0.82 3.18 -12.53
N GLU A 146 1.33 4.40 -12.37
CA GLU A 146 0.62 5.64 -12.68
C GLU A 146 0.34 5.83 -14.18
N ASN A 147 1.29 5.50 -15.04
CA ASN A 147 1.18 5.79 -16.47
C ASN A 147 0.63 4.63 -17.31
N LEU A 148 0.70 3.40 -16.82
CA LEU A 148 0.25 2.22 -17.57
C LEU A 148 -0.95 1.55 -16.92
N LEU A 149 -0.92 1.31 -15.60
CA LEU A 149 -1.97 0.58 -14.91
C LEU A 149 -3.17 1.46 -14.58
N PHE A 150 -2.96 2.63 -13.97
CA PHE A 150 -4.06 3.50 -13.54
C PHE A 150 -4.96 3.96 -14.70
N PRO A 151 -4.45 4.41 -15.85
CA PRO A 151 -5.32 4.74 -16.99
C PRO A 151 -6.13 3.57 -17.52
N PHE A 152 -5.63 2.34 -17.34
CA PHE A 152 -6.40 1.14 -17.71
C PHE A 152 -7.54 0.87 -16.72
N LEU A 153 -7.29 1.05 -15.41
CA LEU A 153 -8.32 0.92 -14.37
C LEU A 153 -9.38 2.01 -14.52
N GLU A 154 -8.98 3.25 -14.75
CA GLU A 154 -9.88 4.40 -14.94
C GLU A 154 -10.81 4.22 -16.15
N LYS A 155 -10.31 3.67 -17.26
CA LYS A 155 -11.14 3.28 -18.41
C LYS A 155 -12.20 2.23 -18.08
N LYS A 156 -12.01 1.50 -16.98
CA LYS A 156 -12.96 0.52 -16.44
C LYS A 156 -13.82 1.09 -15.31
N ASN A 157 -13.78 2.40 -15.10
CA ASN A 157 -14.44 3.13 -14.01
C ASN A 157 -13.92 2.76 -12.60
N PHE A 158 -12.64 2.38 -12.47
CA PHE A 158 -11.94 2.18 -11.22
C PHE A 158 -11.03 3.38 -10.92
N GLU A 159 -11.61 4.54 -10.60
CA GLU A 159 -10.87 5.80 -10.37
C GLU A 159 -10.43 5.97 -8.90
N GLY A 160 -11.20 5.46 -7.96
CA GLY A 160 -10.90 5.60 -6.52
C GLY A 160 -9.52 5.06 -6.14
N PRO A 161 -9.21 3.78 -6.43
CA PRO A 161 -7.90 3.19 -6.11
C PRO A 161 -6.73 3.93 -6.73
N SER A 162 -6.83 4.36 -8.01
CA SER A 162 -5.73 5.09 -8.67
C SER A 162 -5.43 6.43 -7.99
N GLN A 163 -6.45 7.18 -7.56
CA GLN A 163 -6.28 8.46 -6.88
C GLN A 163 -5.63 8.29 -5.49
N VAL A 164 -6.07 7.28 -4.72
CA VAL A 164 -5.52 6.98 -3.40
C VAL A 164 -4.06 6.56 -3.52
N MET A 165 -3.78 5.58 -4.37
CA MET A 165 -2.42 5.06 -4.56
C MET A 165 -1.45 6.12 -5.06
N TRP A 166 -1.89 7.03 -5.92
CA TRP A 166 -1.06 8.15 -6.39
C TRP A 166 -0.65 9.09 -5.26
N GLY A 167 -1.55 9.33 -4.31
CA GLY A 167 -1.25 10.11 -3.11
C GLY A 167 -0.19 9.44 -2.24
N VAL A 168 -0.34 8.14 -1.98
CA VAL A 168 0.63 7.36 -1.18
C VAL A 168 1.97 7.25 -1.90
N ASP A 169 2.00 7.00 -3.22
CA ASP A 169 3.23 6.98 -4.02
C ASP A 169 4.01 8.31 -3.85
N ASN A 170 3.33 9.46 -3.83
CA ASN A 170 3.96 10.77 -3.63
C ASN A 170 4.48 10.98 -2.20
N GLU A 171 3.78 10.47 -1.21
CA GLU A 171 4.24 10.50 0.18
C GLU A 171 5.52 9.68 0.35
N ILE A 172 5.55 8.46 -0.17
CA ILE A 172 6.74 7.61 -0.15
C ILE A 172 7.91 8.27 -0.89
N ARG A 173 7.69 8.89 -2.06
CA ARG A 173 8.72 9.69 -2.76
C ARG A 173 9.32 10.77 -1.87
N THR A 174 8.48 11.44 -1.10
CA THR A 174 8.91 12.49 -0.18
C THR A 174 9.75 11.91 0.95
N GLN A 175 9.32 10.82 1.56
CA GLN A 175 10.04 10.14 2.63
C GLN A 175 11.38 9.56 2.16
N ILE A 176 11.46 8.96 0.97
CA ILE A 176 12.72 8.51 0.37
C ILE A 176 13.69 9.69 0.23
N LYS A 177 13.19 10.82 -0.25
CA LYS A 177 14.02 12.03 -0.41
C LYS A 177 14.50 12.56 0.95
N GLN A 178 13.63 12.58 1.96
CA GLN A 178 13.98 12.99 3.32
C GLN A 178 15.05 12.09 3.92
N PHE A 179 14.84 10.78 3.92
CA PHE A 179 15.79 9.79 4.41
C PHE A 179 17.16 9.92 3.72
N ARG A 180 17.17 9.99 2.38
CA ARG A 180 18.42 10.13 1.62
C ARG A 180 19.14 11.43 1.93
N ASN A 181 18.45 12.55 2.00
CA ASN A 181 19.07 13.83 2.35
C ASN A 181 19.67 13.79 3.75
N TYR A 182 19.01 13.11 4.69
CA TYR A 182 19.50 12.96 6.04
C TYR A 182 20.81 12.17 6.11
N ILE A 183 20.85 10.95 5.53
CA ILE A 183 22.06 10.09 5.55
C ILE A 183 23.22 10.65 4.71
N LEU A 184 22.96 11.55 3.78
CA LEU A 184 23.97 12.24 2.97
C LEU A 184 24.47 13.54 3.63
N GLY A 185 23.90 13.96 4.75
CA GLY A 185 24.31 15.13 5.50
C GLY A 185 25.69 14.98 6.15
N ASP A 186 26.18 16.08 6.76
CA ASP A 186 27.53 16.13 7.31
C ASP A 186 27.73 15.26 8.55
N SER A 187 26.69 15.03 9.34
CA SER A 187 26.79 14.28 10.61
C SER A 187 25.47 13.57 10.90
N PRO A 188 25.08 12.59 10.10
CA PRO A 188 23.84 11.85 10.35
C PRO A 188 24.01 10.96 11.61
N ASP A 189 22.94 10.90 12.42
CA ASP A 189 22.84 10.07 13.59
C ASP A 189 22.16 8.73 13.25
N PRO A 190 22.66 7.58 13.70
CA PRO A 190 22.09 6.29 13.34
C PRO A 190 20.69 6.03 13.94
N GLU A 191 20.37 6.55 15.14
CA GLU A 191 19.05 6.37 15.75
C GLU A 191 18.00 7.18 14.99
N GLU A 192 18.28 8.44 14.68
CA GLU A 192 17.38 9.29 13.90
C GLU A 192 17.20 8.76 12.46
N ALA A 193 18.26 8.22 11.86
CA ALA A 193 18.17 7.56 10.56
C ALA A 193 17.28 6.33 10.60
N PHE A 194 17.35 5.55 11.68
CA PHE A 194 16.51 4.37 11.87
C PHE A 194 15.02 4.76 11.98
N ASP A 195 14.68 5.77 12.76
CA ASP A 195 13.30 6.26 12.91
C ASP A 195 12.71 6.74 11.56
N LEU A 196 13.50 7.51 10.79
CA LEU A 196 13.11 7.95 9.45
C LEU A 196 12.91 6.78 8.49
N PHE A 197 13.78 5.78 8.58
CA PHE A 197 13.69 4.58 7.74
C PHE A 197 12.50 3.70 8.13
N GLU A 198 12.24 3.49 9.42
CA GLU A 198 11.13 2.67 9.90
C GLU A 198 9.79 3.21 9.40
N SER A 199 9.58 4.52 9.50
CA SER A 199 8.39 5.18 8.96
C SER A 199 8.26 4.97 7.45
N LEU A 200 9.33 5.17 6.70
CA LEU A 200 9.38 4.94 5.25
C LEU A 200 9.12 3.49 4.88
N ALA A 201 9.79 2.55 5.56
CA ALA A 201 9.68 1.12 5.29
C ALA A 201 8.26 0.61 5.58
N THR A 202 7.62 1.11 6.64
CA THR A 202 6.22 0.80 6.97
C THR A 202 5.31 1.20 5.82
N ASN A 203 5.40 2.43 5.34
CA ASN A 203 4.57 2.92 4.24
C ASN A 203 4.81 2.14 2.94
N ILE A 204 6.04 1.76 2.64
CA ILE A 204 6.33 0.93 1.47
C ILE A 204 5.74 -0.48 1.67
N ARG A 205 5.89 -1.10 2.84
CA ARG A 205 5.34 -2.44 3.14
C ARG A 205 3.83 -2.50 3.02
N GLU A 206 3.13 -1.42 3.36
CA GLU A 206 1.67 -1.33 3.21
C GLU A 206 1.23 -1.20 1.75
N MET A 207 2.08 -0.64 0.88
CA MET A 207 1.80 -0.43 -0.55
C MET A 207 2.18 -1.62 -1.45
N VAL A 208 2.96 -2.55 -0.95
CA VAL A 208 3.51 -3.72 -1.63
C VAL A 208 2.73 -4.98 -1.22
#